data_51a4d0602fed15ca2eca676d3e72749b
#
_entry.id   51a4d0602fed15ca2eca676d3e72749b
#
_cell.length_a   1.000
_cell.length_b   1.000
_cell.length_c   1.000
_cell.angle_alpha   90.00
_cell.angle_beta   90.00
_cell.angle_gamma   90.00
#
_symmetry.space_group_name_H-M   'P 1'
#
loop_
_entity.id
_entity.type
_entity.pdbx_description
1 polymer ?
#
loop_
_entity_poly.entity_id
_entity_poly.type
_entity_poly.pdbx_seq_one_letter_code
_entity_poly.pdbx_strand_id
1 'polypeptide(L)'
;MFVAHQGMVKSTWRSLGGTDNKDDEFDALVMCELCRRHYLEIYDRRLWVNELSPKIQKIRRALQDLKTTTRKQTNFINTLKGRLAWEYPARTTVRSQRRNGFLQTGQPPAFWAWLAGRGDFFSNTILSRFNNHYRQEGELDRANLSELTRQFAAAICDLQDVESGLEIQLIELLGDNMFVSYHRAFDQFAFGYRERGWILSRIYSFEDFLCLPKKRALRRFRQACGLGKVEKSSGQVRPGSGGGNWTGCANTRSTLWTYVNCRIEPQKLMGQTYTAIELELREYFIGRAFDGDGTKKRGGRLADARNATCRKLTDLVFQELYNEVK
;
A
#
# COMPACT_ATOMS: atom_id res chain seq x y z
N MET A 1 -25.96 5.78 14.65
CA MET A 1 -25.71 6.85 13.64
C MET A 1 -25.63 6.16 12.30
N PHE A 2 -26.48 6.52 11.35
CA PHE A 2 -26.45 5.97 9.99
C PHE A 2 -25.68 6.91 9.09
N VAL A 3 -24.80 6.35 8.24
CA VAL A 3 -24.04 7.11 7.26
C VAL A 3 -24.43 6.67 5.86
N ALA A 4 -24.99 7.58 5.08
CA ALA A 4 -25.44 7.28 3.72
C ALA A 4 -24.25 7.03 2.78
N HIS A 5 -24.38 6.05 1.89
CA HIS A 5 -23.36 5.78 0.90
C HIS A 5 -23.30 6.91 -0.14
N GLN A 6 -22.12 7.49 -0.37
CA GLN A 6 -21.92 8.64 -1.25
C GLN A 6 -22.50 8.45 -2.67
N GLY A 7 -22.46 7.23 -3.21
CA GLY A 7 -23.05 6.92 -4.51
C GLY A 7 -24.58 7.03 -4.50
N MET A 8 -25.23 6.69 -3.38
CA MET A 8 -26.68 6.81 -3.22
C MET A 8 -27.08 8.27 -3.03
N VAL A 9 -26.31 9.05 -2.26
CA VAL A 9 -26.53 10.51 -2.13
C VAL A 9 -26.50 11.15 -3.51
N LYS A 10 -25.48 10.89 -4.34
CA LYS A 10 -25.37 11.42 -5.70
C LYS A 10 -26.47 10.94 -6.64
N SER A 11 -26.91 9.69 -6.55
CA SER A 11 -28.00 9.19 -7.39
C SER A 11 -29.33 9.80 -7.02
N THR A 12 -29.60 9.98 -5.71
CA THR A 12 -30.78 10.65 -5.21
C THR A 12 -30.76 12.14 -5.57
N TRP A 13 -29.62 12.81 -5.43
CA TRP A 13 -29.41 14.17 -5.89
C TRP A 13 -29.85 14.36 -7.35
N ARG A 14 -29.34 13.51 -8.25
CA ARG A 14 -29.70 13.55 -9.68
C ARG A 14 -31.19 13.25 -9.93
N SER A 15 -31.76 12.31 -9.20
CA SER A 15 -33.16 11.93 -9.35
C SER A 15 -34.13 13.04 -8.89
N LEU A 16 -33.70 13.92 -8.00
CA LEU A 16 -34.46 15.10 -7.52
C LEU A 16 -34.20 16.36 -8.37
N GLY A 17 -33.41 16.25 -9.44
CA GLY A 17 -33.14 17.38 -10.35
C GLY A 17 -31.99 18.28 -9.90
N GLY A 18 -31.13 17.83 -8.99
CA GLY A 18 -29.97 18.59 -8.53
C GLY A 18 -28.97 18.87 -9.64
N THR A 19 -28.41 20.08 -9.64
CA THR A 19 -27.36 20.55 -10.54
C THR A 19 -25.98 20.16 -9.99
N ASP A 20 -24.91 20.36 -10.75
CA ASP A 20 -23.53 20.07 -10.29
C ASP A 20 -23.00 21.10 -9.25
N ASN A 21 -23.77 22.16 -8.95
CA ASN A 21 -23.43 23.14 -7.92
C ASN A 21 -23.83 22.63 -6.54
N LYS A 22 -22.93 22.81 -5.57
CA LYS A 22 -23.21 22.47 -4.18
C LYS A 22 -24.25 23.42 -3.61
N ASP A 23 -25.33 22.84 -3.07
CA ASP A 23 -26.41 23.53 -2.40
C ASP A 23 -26.75 22.78 -1.11
N ASP A 24 -26.55 23.44 0.03
CA ASP A 24 -26.73 22.83 1.34
C ASP A 24 -28.21 22.55 1.65
N GLU A 25 -29.14 23.35 1.13
CA GLU A 25 -30.60 23.12 1.25
C GLU A 25 -30.99 21.87 0.44
N PHE A 26 -30.44 21.74 -0.75
CA PHE A 26 -30.70 20.58 -1.58
C PHE A 26 -30.04 19.31 -1.01
N ASP A 27 -28.87 19.41 -0.39
CA ASP A 27 -28.23 18.32 0.36
C ASP A 27 -29.13 17.84 1.51
N ALA A 28 -29.79 18.78 2.25
CA ALA A 28 -30.73 18.44 3.30
C ALA A 28 -31.97 17.72 2.74
N LEU A 29 -32.51 18.16 1.61
CA LEU A 29 -33.64 17.51 0.92
C LEU A 29 -33.27 16.06 0.50
N VAL A 30 -32.06 15.85 -0.06
CA VAL A 30 -31.54 14.53 -0.42
C VAL A 30 -31.45 13.63 0.80
N MET A 31 -30.94 14.14 1.92
CA MET A 31 -30.87 13.39 3.16
C MET A 31 -32.25 13.04 3.73
N CYS A 32 -33.21 13.97 3.69
CA CYS A 32 -34.61 13.70 4.06
C CYS A 32 -35.21 12.60 3.20
N GLU A 33 -35.01 12.62 1.88
CA GLU A 33 -35.52 11.59 0.98
C GLU A 33 -34.88 10.23 1.23
N LEU A 34 -33.57 10.17 1.52
CA LEU A 34 -32.91 8.95 1.92
C LEU A 34 -33.43 8.39 3.24
N CYS A 35 -33.69 9.27 4.23
CA CYS A 35 -34.31 8.88 5.50
C CYS A 35 -35.75 8.39 5.28
N ARG A 36 -36.53 9.08 4.47
CA ARG A 36 -37.91 8.68 4.12
C ARG A 36 -37.92 7.27 3.50
N ARG A 37 -37.05 6.99 2.52
CA ARG A 37 -36.94 5.67 1.90
C ARG A 37 -36.52 4.59 2.92
N HIS A 38 -35.64 4.94 3.84
CA HIS A 38 -35.20 3.99 4.88
C HIS A 38 -36.34 3.62 5.83
N TYR A 39 -37.21 4.57 6.21
CA TYR A 39 -38.30 4.33 7.16
C TYR A 39 -39.57 3.77 6.52
N LEU A 40 -39.85 4.11 5.26
CA LEU A 40 -41.08 3.71 4.57
C LEU A 40 -40.89 2.45 3.71
N GLU A 41 -39.68 2.26 3.17
CA GLU A 41 -39.31 1.09 2.40
C GLU A 41 -38.45 0.17 3.28
N ILE A 42 -38.68 -1.14 3.25
CA ILE A 42 -37.94 -2.14 4.00
C ILE A 42 -36.44 -1.81 3.95
N TYR A 43 -35.80 -1.80 5.12
CA TYR A 43 -34.39 -1.53 5.35
C TYR A 43 -33.48 -1.94 4.18
N ASP A 44 -33.10 -1.01 3.34
CA ASP A 44 -32.20 -1.25 2.21
C ASP A 44 -30.74 -1.02 2.62
N ARG A 45 -30.04 -2.12 2.88
CA ARG A 45 -28.60 -2.08 3.24
C ARG A 45 -27.73 -1.35 2.21
N ARG A 46 -28.19 -1.17 0.97
CA ARG A 46 -27.46 -0.44 -0.08
C ARG A 46 -27.41 1.07 0.16
N LEU A 47 -28.36 1.60 0.94
CA LEU A 47 -28.43 3.03 1.25
C LEU A 47 -27.33 3.46 2.22
N TRP A 48 -26.85 2.56 3.07
CA TRP A 48 -26.00 2.90 4.20
C TRP A 48 -24.61 2.30 4.05
N VAL A 49 -23.63 3.00 4.60
CA VAL A 49 -22.28 2.45 4.76
C VAL A 49 -22.34 1.41 5.86
N ASN A 50 -22.02 0.17 5.54
CA ASN A 50 -21.91 -0.88 6.54
C ASN A 50 -20.87 -0.48 7.58
N GLU A 51 -21.22 -0.58 8.85
CA GLU A 51 -20.27 -0.38 9.92
C GLU A 51 -19.17 -1.46 9.83
N LEU A 52 -17.94 -0.99 9.77
CA LEU A 52 -16.81 -1.90 9.71
C LEU A 52 -16.58 -2.52 11.08
N SER A 53 -16.27 -3.80 11.12
CA SER A 53 -15.78 -4.44 12.33
C SER A 53 -14.72 -3.56 13.03
N PRO A 54 -14.79 -3.37 14.35
CA PRO A 54 -13.80 -2.58 15.09
C PRO A 54 -12.36 -3.03 14.84
N LYS A 55 -12.12 -4.33 14.62
CA LYS A 55 -10.80 -4.88 14.26
C LYS A 55 -10.34 -4.39 12.88
N ILE A 56 -11.24 -4.41 11.89
CA ILE A 56 -10.92 -3.88 10.55
C ILE A 56 -10.65 -2.39 10.60
N GLN A 57 -11.34 -1.63 11.43
CA GLN A 57 -11.05 -0.22 11.63
C GLN A 57 -9.66 -0.01 12.22
N LYS A 58 -9.25 -0.81 13.22
CA LYS A 58 -7.90 -0.76 13.79
C LYS A 58 -6.83 -1.11 12.76
N ILE A 59 -7.04 -2.17 11.95
CA ILE A 59 -6.14 -2.54 10.84
C ILE A 59 -5.99 -1.38 9.85
N ARG A 60 -7.10 -0.74 9.45
CA ARG A 60 -7.06 0.42 8.54
C ARG A 60 -6.27 1.59 9.12
N ARG A 61 -6.46 1.88 10.41
CA ARG A 61 -5.72 2.95 11.10
C ARG A 61 -4.22 2.63 11.13
N ALA A 62 -3.83 1.43 11.59
CA ALA A 62 -2.42 1.02 11.63
C ALA A 62 -1.75 1.11 10.25
N LEU A 63 -2.41 0.67 9.18
CA LEU A 63 -1.92 0.79 7.80
C LEU A 63 -1.76 2.23 7.34
N GLN A 64 -2.70 3.12 7.70
CA GLN A 64 -2.62 4.53 7.35
C GLN A 64 -1.49 5.23 8.11
N ASP A 65 -1.32 4.90 9.39
CA ASP A 65 -0.25 5.43 10.22
C ASP A 65 1.12 4.95 9.72
N LEU A 66 1.26 3.66 9.36
CA LEU A 66 2.45 3.12 8.69
C LEU A 66 2.79 3.87 7.41
N LYS A 67 1.79 4.09 6.56
CA LYS A 67 1.98 4.83 5.30
C LYS A 67 2.45 6.26 5.56
N THR A 68 1.86 6.93 6.55
CA THR A 68 2.22 8.31 6.91
C THR A 68 3.64 8.37 7.45
N THR A 69 4.01 7.44 8.33
CA THR A 69 5.35 7.32 8.92
C THR A 69 6.40 7.06 7.86
N THR A 70 6.18 6.07 6.98
CA THR A 70 7.10 5.77 5.87
C THR A 70 7.29 6.95 4.91
N ARG A 71 6.21 7.72 4.63
CA ARG A 71 6.30 8.94 3.82
C ARG A 71 7.16 10.02 4.49
N LYS A 72 6.97 10.24 5.79
CA LYS A 72 7.79 11.18 6.57
C LYS A 72 9.26 10.76 6.57
N GLN A 73 9.56 9.49 6.83
CA GLN A 73 10.93 8.97 6.75
C GLN A 73 11.57 9.25 5.39
N THR A 74 10.87 8.97 4.30
CA THR A 74 11.38 9.21 2.94
C THR A 74 11.76 10.67 2.73
N ASN A 75 10.93 11.59 3.21
CA ASN A 75 11.22 13.03 3.12
C ASN A 75 12.48 13.40 3.93
N PHE A 76 12.60 12.92 5.17
CA PHE A 76 13.78 13.17 5.99
C PHE A 76 15.05 12.56 5.39
N ILE A 77 14.98 11.33 4.88
CA ILE A 77 16.11 10.65 4.23
C ILE A 77 16.57 11.44 2.98
N ASN A 78 15.64 11.94 2.16
CA ASN A 78 15.98 12.72 0.97
C ASN A 78 16.64 14.06 1.36
N THR A 79 16.10 14.75 2.36
CA THR A 79 16.69 15.97 2.91
C THR A 79 18.09 15.70 3.46
N LEU A 80 18.24 14.63 4.24
CA LEU A 80 19.53 14.27 4.83
C LEU A 80 20.57 13.91 3.77
N LYS A 81 20.18 13.16 2.71
CA LYS A 81 21.07 12.89 1.57
C LYS A 81 21.52 14.16 0.85
N GLY A 82 20.61 15.12 0.66
CA GLY A 82 20.96 16.42 0.11
C GLY A 82 22.01 17.16 0.95
N ARG A 83 21.89 17.12 2.28
CA ARG A 83 22.89 17.70 3.19
C ARG A 83 24.22 16.94 3.16
N LEU A 84 24.17 15.60 3.19
CA LEU A 84 25.37 14.77 3.09
C LEU A 84 26.16 15.01 1.78
N ALA A 85 25.51 15.43 0.69
CA ALA A 85 26.19 15.78 -0.54
C ALA A 85 27.20 16.94 -0.35
N TRP A 86 26.96 17.82 0.64
CA TRP A 86 27.84 18.94 0.97
C TRP A 86 28.73 18.65 2.18
N GLU A 87 28.18 17.98 3.20
CA GLU A 87 28.84 17.82 4.49
C GLU A 87 29.65 16.51 4.58
N TYR A 88 29.30 15.49 3.79
CA TYR A 88 29.98 14.19 3.78
C TYR A 88 29.71 13.41 2.46
N PRO A 89 30.26 13.90 1.30
CA PRO A 89 29.94 13.38 -0.03
C PRO A 89 30.15 11.87 -0.18
N ALA A 90 31.19 11.30 0.44
CA ALA A 90 31.50 9.87 0.38
C ALA A 90 30.35 8.96 0.91
N ARG A 91 29.37 9.52 1.61
CA ARG A 91 28.24 8.78 2.21
C ARG A 91 26.86 9.15 1.66
N THR A 92 26.77 9.94 0.61
CA THR A 92 25.51 10.33 -0.03
C THR A 92 24.70 9.14 -0.54
N THR A 93 25.39 8.07 -1.00
CA THR A 93 24.75 6.87 -1.58
C THR A 93 24.36 5.82 -0.55
N VAL A 94 24.56 6.07 0.74
CA VAL A 94 24.20 5.11 1.79
C VAL A 94 22.71 4.80 1.73
N ARG A 95 22.38 3.51 1.61
CA ARG A 95 21.01 3.03 1.66
C ARG A 95 20.56 2.86 3.09
N SER A 96 19.38 3.39 3.42
CA SER A 96 18.70 3.13 4.68
C SER A 96 18.04 1.75 4.60
N GLN A 97 18.79 0.68 4.83
CA GLN A 97 18.23 -0.67 4.88
C GLN A 97 18.27 -1.18 6.31
N ARG A 98 17.12 -1.64 6.80
CA ARG A 98 17.06 -2.47 8.00
C ARG A 98 17.79 -3.78 7.74
N ARG A 99 18.55 -4.25 8.72
CA ARG A 99 19.21 -5.54 8.65
C ARG A 99 18.14 -6.63 8.71
N ASN A 100 18.10 -7.51 7.68
CA ASN A 100 17.36 -8.78 7.65
C ASN A 100 15.84 -8.76 7.64
N GLY A 101 15.17 -7.70 7.26
CA GLY A 101 13.70 -7.72 7.02
C GLY A 101 12.83 -8.05 8.25
N PHE A 102 13.40 -8.34 9.41
CA PHE A 102 12.70 -8.63 10.65
C PHE A 102 12.58 -7.39 11.52
N LEU A 103 11.41 -7.26 12.11
CA LEU A 103 11.01 -6.28 13.11
C LEU A 103 11.83 -6.45 14.39
N GLN A 104 13.06 -6.00 14.37
CA GLN A 104 13.77 -5.75 15.62
C GLN A 104 13.42 -4.33 16.05
N THR A 105 12.52 -4.23 17.00
CA THR A 105 12.23 -3.00 17.71
C THR A 105 13.54 -2.37 18.18
N GLY A 106 13.74 -1.09 17.89
CA GLY A 106 14.82 -0.32 18.44
C GLY A 106 16.17 -0.44 17.72
N GLN A 107 16.25 -1.06 16.53
CA GLN A 107 17.49 -1.06 15.76
C GLN A 107 17.35 -0.28 14.44
N PRO A 108 17.59 1.04 14.45
CA PRO A 108 17.69 1.82 13.23
C PRO A 108 18.89 1.35 12.40
N PRO A 109 18.95 1.64 11.07
CA PRO A 109 20.11 1.33 10.24
C PRO A 109 21.39 1.92 10.83
N ALA A 110 22.44 1.12 10.90
CA ALA A 110 23.66 1.44 11.64
C ALA A 110 24.26 2.82 11.28
N PHE A 111 24.21 3.21 10.01
CA PHE A 111 24.73 4.51 9.59
C PHE A 111 23.93 5.68 10.15
N TRP A 112 22.61 5.60 10.15
CA TRP A 112 21.75 6.67 10.69
C TRP A 112 21.88 6.75 12.21
N ALA A 113 21.93 5.59 12.89
CA ALA A 113 22.17 5.55 14.33
C ALA A 113 23.52 6.14 14.72
N TRP A 114 24.58 5.78 14.00
CA TRP A 114 25.90 6.36 14.20
C TRP A 114 25.87 7.87 13.99
N LEU A 115 25.26 8.35 12.91
CA LEU A 115 25.15 9.77 12.59
C LEU A 115 24.37 10.55 13.65
N ALA A 116 23.35 9.91 14.24
CA ALA A 116 22.54 10.45 15.33
C ALA A 116 23.22 10.37 16.71
N GLY A 117 24.40 9.76 16.81
CA GLY A 117 25.05 9.50 18.10
C GLY A 117 24.38 8.40 18.94
N ARG A 118 23.55 7.53 18.31
CA ARG A 118 22.81 6.43 18.96
C ARG A 118 23.47 5.09 18.63
N GLY A 119 24.77 5.01 18.79
CA GLY A 119 25.57 3.84 18.38
C GLY A 119 25.51 2.64 19.31
N ASP A 120 24.91 2.75 20.49
CA ASP A 120 24.98 1.76 21.60
C ASP A 120 24.43 0.37 21.22
N PHE A 121 23.60 0.29 20.18
CA PHE A 121 23.03 -0.97 19.66
C PHE A 121 23.97 -1.73 18.71
N PHE A 122 25.13 -1.17 18.37
CA PHE A 122 26.02 -1.75 17.36
C PHE A 122 27.36 -2.17 17.95
N SER A 123 27.97 -3.20 17.36
CA SER A 123 29.31 -3.62 17.77
C SER A 123 30.33 -2.50 17.59
N ASN A 124 31.32 -2.45 18.49
CA ASN A 124 32.43 -1.49 18.41
C ASN A 124 33.14 -1.52 17.05
N THR A 125 33.17 -2.67 16.39
CA THR A 125 33.77 -2.82 15.05
C THR A 125 33.03 -1.98 13.99
N ILE A 126 31.69 -1.96 14.05
CA ILE A 126 30.88 -1.17 13.09
C ILE A 126 31.05 0.33 13.38
N LEU A 127 31.00 0.72 14.64
CA LEU A 127 31.17 2.12 15.04
C LEU A 127 32.57 2.64 14.73
N SER A 128 33.61 1.85 15.03
CA SER A 128 35.00 2.19 14.69
C SER A 128 35.21 2.36 13.19
N ARG A 129 34.55 1.54 12.37
CA ARG A 129 34.61 1.69 10.92
C ARG A 129 34.02 3.02 10.44
N PHE A 130 32.89 3.46 11.00
CA PHE A 130 32.32 4.76 10.65
C PHE A 130 33.17 5.90 11.16
N ASN A 131 33.65 5.82 12.40
CA ASN A 131 34.52 6.84 13.02
C ASN A 131 35.84 7.01 12.24
N ASN A 132 36.50 5.90 11.90
CA ASN A 132 37.76 5.95 11.16
C ASN A 132 37.57 6.57 9.76
N HIS A 133 36.54 6.15 9.06
CA HIS A 133 36.25 6.71 7.75
C HIS A 133 35.92 8.20 7.83
N TYR A 134 35.10 8.62 8.82
CA TYR A 134 34.77 10.04 9.02
C TYR A 134 36.01 10.86 9.35
N ARG A 135 36.90 10.38 10.22
CA ARG A 135 38.16 11.02 10.54
C ARG A 135 39.05 11.19 9.33
N GLN A 136 39.24 10.12 8.53
CA GLN A 136 40.04 10.18 7.30
C GLN A 136 39.53 11.22 6.28
N GLU A 137 38.20 11.27 6.09
CA GLU A 137 37.60 12.27 5.22
C GLU A 137 37.68 13.69 5.81
N GLY A 138 37.61 13.83 7.13
CA GLY A 138 37.80 15.11 7.83
C GLY A 138 39.22 15.64 7.72
N GLU A 139 40.23 14.79 7.82
CA GLU A 139 41.64 15.15 7.60
C GLU A 139 41.92 15.67 6.19
N LEU A 140 41.07 15.27 5.22
CA LEU A 140 41.13 15.72 3.82
C LEU A 140 40.19 16.92 3.56
N ASP A 141 39.58 17.48 4.58
CA ASP A 141 38.59 18.57 4.51
C ASP A 141 37.34 18.21 3.67
N ARG A 142 37.01 16.89 3.60
CA ARG A 142 35.89 16.34 2.82
C ARG A 142 34.69 15.91 3.65
N ALA A 143 34.78 16.00 4.98
CA ALA A 143 33.70 15.66 5.88
C ALA A 143 33.63 16.63 7.07
N ASN A 144 32.52 17.36 7.16
CA ASN A 144 32.23 18.26 8.27
C ASN A 144 30.72 18.23 8.57
N LEU A 145 30.32 17.36 9.47
CA LEU A 145 28.92 17.11 9.81
C LEU A 145 28.39 18.15 10.81
N SER A 146 27.38 18.89 10.39
CA SER A 146 26.70 19.85 11.25
C SER A 146 25.77 19.17 12.28
N GLU A 147 25.47 19.87 13.35
CA GLU A 147 24.50 19.42 14.36
C GLU A 147 23.11 19.19 13.75
N LEU A 148 22.67 20.04 12.83
CA LEU A 148 21.39 19.88 12.15
C LEU A 148 21.31 18.57 11.36
N THR A 149 22.39 18.14 10.71
CA THR A 149 22.46 16.85 10.00
C THR A 149 22.32 15.68 10.97
N ARG A 150 22.93 15.77 12.16
CA ARG A 150 22.77 14.80 13.25
C ARG A 150 21.33 14.73 13.77
N GLN A 151 20.67 15.87 13.94
CA GLN A 151 19.27 15.95 14.37
C GLN A 151 18.32 15.32 13.33
N PHE A 152 18.55 15.52 12.03
CA PHE A 152 17.77 14.83 10.99
C PHE A 152 17.95 13.31 11.05
N ALA A 153 19.17 12.82 11.31
CA ALA A 153 19.42 11.40 11.48
C ALA A 153 18.70 10.85 12.72
N ALA A 154 18.69 11.58 13.83
CA ALA A 154 17.94 11.22 15.03
C ALA A 154 16.44 11.11 14.75
N ALA A 155 15.85 12.08 14.04
CA ALA A 155 14.45 12.05 13.64
C ALA A 155 14.11 10.85 12.73
N ILE A 156 15.04 10.43 11.87
CA ILE A 156 14.87 9.20 11.06
C ILE A 156 14.84 7.97 11.97
N CYS A 157 15.73 7.88 12.97
CA CYS A 157 15.75 6.79 13.93
C CYS A 157 14.43 6.70 14.70
N ASP A 158 13.94 7.84 15.22
CA ASP A 158 12.66 7.91 15.95
C ASP A 158 11.47 7.45 15.08
N LEU A 159 11.41 7.89 13.83
CA LEU A 159 10.36 7.46 12.89
C LEU A 159 10.44 5.96 12.58
N GLN A 160 11.63 5.37 12.58
CA GLN A 160 11.79 3.93 12.38
C GLN A 160 11.35 3.11 13.58
N ASP A 161 11.54 3.62 14.80
CA ASP A 161 11.02 3.01 16.02
C ASP A 161 9.49 3.03 16.01
N VAL A 162 8.88 4.16 15.64
CA VAL A 162 7.42 4.27 15.46
C VAL A 162 6.93 3.29 14.39
N GLU A 163 7.61 3.19 13.25
CA GLU A 163 7.24 2.25 12.18
C GLU A 163 7.29 0.81 12.69
N SER A 164 8.32 0.43 13.44
CA SER A 164 8.46 -0.92 14.01
C SER A 164 7.32 -1.24 14.98
N GLY A 165 6.96 -0.32 15.86
CA GLY A 165 5.83 -0.49 16.77
C GLY A 165 4.49 -0.68 16.04
N LEU A 166 4.25 0.12 14.98
CA LEU A 166 3.05 -0.01 14.16
C LEU A 166 3.00 -1.32 13.37
N GLU A 167 4.15 -1.84 12.93
CA GLU A 167 4.24 -3.13 12.26
C GLU A 167 3.91 -4.28 13.19
N ILE A 168 4.43 -4.26 14.42
CA ILE A 168 4.10 -5.26 15.45
C ILE A 168 2.59 -5.23 15.73
N GLN A 169 2.04 -4.04 15.96
CA GLN A 169 0.60 -3.88 16.17
C GLN A 169 -0.22 -4.43 15.00
N LEU A 170 0.21 -4.19 13.75
CA LEU A 170 -0.48 -4.72 12.58
C LEU A 170 -0.43 -6.25 12.54
N ILE A 171 0.72 -6.86 12.87
CA ILE A 171 0.88 -8.33 12.90
C ILE A 171 -0.03 -8.93 13.97
N GLU A 172 -0.07 -8.35 15.17
CA GLU A 172 -0.96 -8.78 16.25
C GLU A 172 -2.43 -8.72 15.84
N LEU A 173 -2.86 -7.62 15.21
CA LEU A 173 -4.22 -7.46 14.71
C LEU A 173 -4.57 -8.48 13.62
N LEU A 174 -3.63 -8.82 12.76
CA LEU A 174 -3.81 -9.80 11.69
C LEU A 174 -3.78 -11.24 12.23
N GLY A 175 -3.13 -11.51 13.36
CA GLY A 175 -3.05 -12.82 13.99
C GLY A 175 -4.36 -13.32 14.60
N ASP A 176 -5.45 -12.59 14.50
CA ASP A 176 -6.76 -13.00 15.04
C ASP A 176 -7.34 -14.20 14.30
N ASN A 177 -7.92 -15.11 15.06
CA ASN A 177 -8.52 -16.36 14.55
C ASN A 177 -9.58 -16.14 13.46
N MET A 178 -10.28 -14.99 13.47
CA MET A 178 -11.27 -14.64 12.46
C MET A 178 -10.68 -14.49 11.04
N PHE A 179 -9.35 -14.39 10.91
CA PHE A 179 -8.66 -14.20 9.63
C PHE A 179 -7.94 -15.46 9.14
N VAL A 180 -8.03 -16.58 9.83
CA VAL A 180 -7.29 -17.83 9.50
C VAL A 180 -7.56 -18.30 8.06
N SER A 181 -8.83 -18.36 7.63
CA SER A 181 -9.18 -18.75 6.25
C SER A 181 -8.58 -17.78 5.22
N TYR A 182 -8.56 -16.49 5.52
CA TYR A 182 -7.94 -15.49 4.66
C TYR A 182 -6.42 -15.69 4.57
N HIS A 183 -5.78 -16.01 5.69
CA HIS A 183 -4.33 -16.24 5.70
C HIS A 183 -3.94 -17.47 4.89
N ARG A 184 -4.72 -18.57 4.94
CA ARG A 184 -4.50 -19.76 4.11
C ARG A 184 -4.51 -19.41 2.62
N ALA A 185 -5.51 -18.62 2.18
CA ALA A 185 -5.56 -18.14 0.80
C ALA A 185 -4.35 -17.25 0.46
N PHE A 186 -3.95 -16.35 1.36
CA PHE A 186 -2.85 -15.42 1.13
C PHE A 186 -1.46 -16.10 1.15
N ASP A 187 -1.31 -17.22 1.83
CA ASP A 187 -0.06 -17.99 1.89
C ASP A 187 0.36 -18.50 0.51
N GLN A 188 -0.62 -18.79 -0.37
CA GLN A 188 -0.37 -19.19 -1.76
C GLN A 188 0.37 -18.12 -2.58
N PHE A 189 0.28 -16.86 -2.17
CA PHE A 189 0.90 -15.70 -2.83
C PHE A 189 2.14 -15.20 -2.10
N ALA A 190 2.55 -15.84 -1.01
CA ALA A 190 3.62 -15.37 -0.13
C ALA A 190 3.49 -13.88 0.25
N PHE A 191 2.25 -13.38 0.42
CA PHE A 191 2.01 -12.00 0.82
C PHE A 191 2.58 -11.72 2.21
N GLY A 192 3.28 -10.60 2.33
CA GLY A 192 3.68 -10.05 3.62
C GLY A 192 2.49 -9.46 4.39
N TYR A 193 2.72 -9.12 5.65
CA TYR A 193 1.66 -8.59 6.53
C TYR A 193 1.03 -7.27 6.01
N ARG A 194 1.79 -6.43 5.32
CA ARG A 194 1.26 -5.17 4.74
C ARG A 194 0.30 -5.45 3.58
N GLU A 195 0.65 -6.37 2.67
CA GLU A 195 -0.23 -6.80 1.57
C GLU A 195 -1.50 -7.43 2.13
N ARG A 196 -1.37 -8.37 3.08
CA ARG A 196 -2.52 -9.01 3.75
C ARG A 196 -3.43 -7.97 4.39
N GLY A 197 -2.87 -7.04 5.15
CA GLY A 197 -3.63 -5.99 5.81
C GLY A 197 -4.39 -5.09 4.83
N TRP A 198 -3.74 -4.60 3.77
CA TRP A 198 -4.40 -3.76 2.78
C TRP A 198 -5.53 -4.47 2.05
N ILE A 199 -5.33 -5.73 1.63
CA ILE A 199 -6.37 -6.52 0.96
C ILE A 199 -7.50 -6.80 1.94
N LEU A 200 -7.20 -7.41 3.10
CA LEU A 200 -8.18 -7.78 4.11
C LEU A 200 -9.05 -6.60 4.56
N SER A 201 -8.43 -5.45 4.77
CA SER A 201 -9.14 -4.23 5.17
C SER A 201 -10.20 -3.77 4.18
N ARG A 202 -10.22 -4.28 2.95
CA ARG A 202 -11.14 -3.90 1.88
C ARG A 202 -12.15 -4.99 1.52
N ILE A 203 -11.81 -6.22 1.79
CA ILE A 203 -12.61 -7.39 1.38
C ILE A 203 -13.31 -8.08 2.56
N TYR A 204 -13.00 -7.71 3.79
CA TYR A 204 -13.66 -8.28 4.97
C TYR A 204 -15.07 -7.64 5.12
N SER A 205 -16.14 -8.38 5.28
CA SER A 205 -16.25 -9.85 5.28
C SER A 205 -16.41 -10.39 3.84
N PHE A 206 -15.69 -11.47 3.50
CA PHE A 206 -15.72 -12.02 2.14
C PHE A 206 -17.06 -12.66 1.81
N GLU A 207 -17.83 -13.07 2.80
CA GLU A 207 -19.19 -13.60 2.69
C GLU A 207 -20.13 -12.63 1.94
N ASP A 208 -19.90 -11.33 2.06
CA ASP A 208 -20.63 -10.30 1.29
C ASP A 208 -20.46 -10.46 -0.23
N PHE A 209 -19.37 -11.07 -0.67
CA PHE A 209 -19.14 -11.38 -2.08
C PHE A 209 -19.78 -12.70 -2.48
N LEU A 210 -19.86 -13.68 -1.57
CA LEU A 210 -20.47 -15.01 -1.83
C LEU A 210 -21.99 -14.90 -2.09
N CYS A 211 -22.64 -13.88 -1.54
CA CYS A 211 -24.06 -13.59 -1.78
C CYS A 211 -24.37 -13.10 -3.20
N LEU A 212 -23.35 -12.88 -4.04
CA LEU A 212 -23.50 -12.35 -5.41
C LEU A 212 -23.18 -13.43 -6.43
N PRO A 213 -23.77 -13.38 -7.66
CA PRO A 213 -23.30 -14.20 -8.77
C PRO A 213 -21.80 -14.01 -8.99
N LYS A 214 -21.03 -15.11 -9.19
CA LYS A 214 -19.55 -15.13 -9.22
C LYS A 214 -18.94 -14.02 -10.08
N LYS A 215 -19.48 -13.77 -11.27
CA LYS A 215 -19.00 -12.71 -12.17
C LYS A 215 -19.17 -11.30 -11.57
N ARG A 216 -20.27 -11.06 -10.88
CA ARG A 216 -20.56 -9.77 -10.21
C ARG A 216 -19.70 -9.62 -8.94
N ALA A 217 -19.54 -10.69 -8.18
CA ALA A 217 -18.66 -10.74 -7.01
C ALA A 217 -17.22 -10.39 -7.39
N LEU A 218 -16.66 -11.03 -8.43
CA LEU A 218 -15.31 -10.74 -8.90
C LEU A 218 -15.15 -9.28 -9.37
N ARG A 219 -16.14 -8.73 -10.07
CA ARG A 219 -16.11 -7.31 -10.48
C ARG A 219 -16.05 -6.38 -9.24
N ARG A 220 -16.90 -6.64 -8.23
CA ARG A 220 -16.92 -5.89 -6.96
C ARG A 220 -15.63 -6.05 -6.18
N PHE A 221 -15.06 -7.26 -6.16
CA PHE A 221 -13.78 -7.54 -5.51
C PHE A 221 -12.62 -6.77 -6.16
N ARG A 222 -12.52 -6.78 -7.49
CA ARG A 222 -11.54 -5.95 -8.22
C ARG A 222 -11.70 -4.47 -7.89
N GLN A 223 -12.92 -3.98 -7.77
CA GLN A 223 -13.19 -2.60 -7.37
C GLN A 223 -12.74 -2.33 -5.93
N ALA A 224 -13.01 -3.22 -4.98
CA ALA A 224 -12.53 -3.09 -3.60
C ALA A 224 -11.01 -3.03 -3.53
N CYS A 225 -10.30 -3.84 -4.33
CA CYS A 225 -8.84 -3.83 -4.46
C CYS A 225 -8.29 -2.63 -5.27
N GLY A 226 -9.14 -1.72 -5.74
CA GLY A 226 -8.71 -0.53 -6.48
C GLY A 226 -8.44 -0.76 -7.97
N LEU A 227 -8.85 -1.91 -8.52
CA LEU A 227 -8.66 -2.30 -9.92
C LEU A 227 -9.98 -2.29 -10.72
N GLY A 228 -11.01 -1.65 -10.20
CA GLY A 228 -12.23 -1.36 -10.93
C GLY A 228 -11.99 -0.36 -12.05
N LYS A 229 -12.62 -0.57 -13.21
CA LYS A 229 -12.62 0.42 -14.30
C LYS A 229 -13.91 1.24 -14.24
N VAL A 230 -13.80 2.54 -14.45
CA VAL A 230 -14.93 3.42 -14.75
C VAL A 230 -14.81 3.86 -16.19
N GLU A 231 -15.88 3.68 -16.94
CA GLU A 231 -16.05 4.35 -18.22
C GLU A 231 -16.36 5.82 -17.91
N LYS A 232 -15.47 6.73 -18.25
CA LYS A 232 -15.77 8.15 -18.22
C LYS A 232 -16.40 8.51 -19.57
N SER A 233 -17.62 9.02 -19.54
CA SER A 233 -18.21 9.68 -20.70
C SER A 233 -17.36 10.89 -21.11
N SER A 234 -17.35 11.15 -22.42
CA SER A 234 -16.60 12.22 -23.09
C SER A 234 -16.66 13.55 -22.34
N GLY A 235 -15.53 14.23 -22.27
CA GLY A 235 -15.39 15.57 -21.69
C GLY A 235 -14.65 15.67 -20.36
N GLN A 236 -14.48 14.59 -19.61
CA GLN A 236 -13.82 14.64 -18.30
C GLN A 236 -12.38 14.10 -18.26
N VAL A 237 -11.81 13.74 -19.41
CA VAL A 237 -10.42 13.27 -19.47
C VAL A 237 -9.52 14.47 -19.73
N ARG A 238 -8.77 14.92 -18.73
CA ARG A 238 -7.72 15.91 -18.94
C ARG A 238 -6.64 15.29 -19.84
N PRO A 239 -6.29 15.94 -20.98
CA PRO A 239 -5.18 15.50 -21.82
C PRO A 239 -3.90 15.41 -20.96
N GLY A 240 -3.20 14.29 -21.01
CA GLY A 240 -1.95 14.09 -20.25
C GLY A 240 -2.11 13.42 -18.87
N SER A 241 -3.31 13.21 -18.34
CA SER A 241 -3.51 12.35 -17.19
C SER A 241 -3.43 10.88 -17.61
N GLY A 242 -2.23 10.33 -17.71
CA GLY A 242 -1.98 8.91 -18.05
C GLY A 242 -2.47 7.89 -17.00
N GLY A 243 -3.30 8.34 -16.07
CA GLY A 243 -3.95 7.49 -15.08
C GLY A 243 -5.22 6.90 -15.66
N GLY A 244 -5.25 5.60 -15.89
CA GLY A 244 -6.47 4.86 -16.23
C GLY A 244 -7.60 5.21 -15.24
N ASN A 245 -8.84 5.18 -15.71
CA ASN A 245 -10.04 5.45 -14.92
C ASN A 245 -10.28 4.35 -13.88
N TRP A 246 -9.42 4.31 -12.87
CA TRP A 246 -9.46 3.32 -11.81
C TRP A 246 -10.37 3.78 -10.68
N THR A 247 -11.18 2.86 -10.15
CA THR A 247 -12.00 3.08 -8.95
C THR A 247 -11.59 2.14 -7.84
N GLY A 248 -11.93 2.51 -6.61
CA GLY A 248 -11.66 1.76 -5.41
C GLY A 248 -10.41 2.24 -4.68
N CYS A 249 -9.84 1.40 -3.83
CA CYS A 249 -8.75 1.79 -2.94
C CYS A 249 -7.41 1.97 -3.67
N ALA A 250 -6.94 3.19 -3.81
CA ALA A 250 -5.65 3.51 -4.42
C ALA A 250 -4.47 2.87 -3.66
N ASN A 251 -4.55 2.77 -2.33
CA ASN A 251 -3.49 2.18 -1.52
C ASN A 251 -3.35 0.67 -1.78
N THR A 252 -4.47 -0.06 -1.80
CA THR A 252 -4.45 -1.51 -2.11
C THR A 252 -3.92 -1.74 -3.53
N ARG A 253 -4.36 -0.95 -4.52
CA ARG A 253 -3.81 -1.02 -5.87
C ARG A 253 -2.30 -0.78 -5.90
N SER A 254 -1.82 0.25 -5.21
CA SER A 254 -0.37 0.55 -5.13
C SER A 254 0.41 -0.60 -4.48
N THR A 255 -0.13 -1.22 -3.45
CA THR A 255 0.48 -2.37 -2.77
C THR A 255 0.57 -3.57 -3.71
N LEU A 256 -0.52 -3.91 -4.41
CA LEU A 256 -0.53 -5.00 -5.40
C LEU A 256 0.44 -4.71 -6.56
N TRP A 257 0.52 -3.47 -7.00
CA TRP A 257 1.47 -3.06 -8.05
C TRP A 257 2.92 -3.18 -7.57
N THR A 258 3.21 -2.79 -6.32
CA THR A 258 4.52 -2.97 -5.70
C THR A 258 4.88 -4.44 -5.58
N TYR A 259 3.94 -5.30 -5.16
CA TYR A 259 4.14 -6.74 -5.13
C TYR A 259 4.52 -7.30 -6.51
N VAL A 260 3.78 -6.95 -7.57
CA VAL A 260 4.12 -7.37 -8.94
C VAL A 260 5.50 -6.88 -9.35
N ASN A 261 5.83 -5.62 -9.09
CA ASN A 261 7.10 -4.99 -9.46
C ASN A 261 8.31 -5.58 -8.70
N CYS A 262 8.14 -5.92 -7.42
CA CYS A 262 9.25 -6.37 -6.59
C CYS A 262 9.38 -7.89 -6.51
N ARG A 263 8.30 -8.64 -6.73
CA ARG A 263 8.29 -10.09 -6.55
C ARG A 263 8.06 -10.86 -7.84
N ILE A 264 7.20 -10.41 -8.73
CA ILE A 264 6.86 -11.13 -9.96
C ILE A 264 7.77 -10.76 -11.13
N GLU A 265 8.06 -9.47 -11.32
CA GLU A 265 8.86 -8.97 -12.42
C GLU A 265 10.36 -9.35 -12.34
N PRO A 266 11.05 -9.36 -11.16
CA PRO A 266 12.47 -9.65 -11.08
C PRO A 266 12.84 -11.03 -11.64
N GLN A 267 13.97 -11.12 -12.36
CA GLN A 267 14.45 -12.41 -12.92
C GLN A 267 14.88 -13.39 -11.84
N LYS A 268 15.41 -12.90 -10.73
CA LYS A 268 15.85 -13.73 -9.59
C LYS A 268 15.38 -13.09 -8.28
N LEU A 269 14.77 -13.88 -7.42
CA LEU A 269 14.52 -13.51 -6.03
C LEU A 269 15.73 -13.90 -5.19
N MET A 270 16.35 -12.94 -4.53
CA MET A 270 17.51 -13.23 -3.65
C MET A 270 17.03 -14.06 -2.44
N GLY A 271 17.45 -15.32 -2.38
CA GLY A 271 17.21 -16.20 -1.23
C GLY A 271 15.77 -16.68 -1.04
N GLN A 272 14.88 -16.51 -2.01
CA GLN A 272 13.47 -16.96 -1.94
C GLN A 272 13.09 -17.76 -3.18
N THR A 273 12.20 -18.73 -2.98
CA THR A 273 11.57 -19.50 -4.06
C THR A 273 10.21 -18.92 -4.42
N TYR A 274 9.79 -19.07 -5.68
CA TYR A 274 8.45 -18.75 -6.12
C TYR A 274 7.44 -19.84 -5.70
N THR A 275 6.24 -19.45 -5.32
CA THR A 275 5.11 -20.38 -5.22
C THR A 275 4.62 -20.76 -6.62
N ALA A 276 3.80 -21.81 -6.73
CA ALA A 276 3.22 -22.22 -8.00
C ALA A 276 2.40 -21.09 -8.67
N ILE A 277 1.61 -20.35 -7.86
CA ILE A 277 0.82 -19.21 -8.34
C ILE A 277 1.72 -18.04 -8.77
N GLU A 278 2.82 -17.81 -8.07
CA GLU A 278 3.78 -16.77 -8.46
C GLU A 278 4.46 -17.10 -9.79
N LEU A 279 4.76 -18.39 -10.05
CA LEU A 279 5.28 -18.83 -11.35
C LEU A 279 4.26 -18.58 -12.46
N GLU A 280 2.97 -18.93 -12.27
CA GLU A 280 1.90 -18.63 -13.22
C GLU A 280 1.79 -17.13 -13.51
N LEU A 281 1.84 -16.29 -12.46
CA LEU A 281 1.80 -14.84 -12.61
C LEU A 281 3.01 -14.30 -13.35
N ARG A 282 4.18 -14.90 -13.14
CA ARG A 282 5.42 -14.51 -13.80
C ARG A 282 5.38 -14.86 -15.29
N GLU A 283 4.94 -16.07 -15.65
CA GLU A 283 4.74 -16.47 -17.03
C GLU A 283 3.75 -15.53 -17.74
N TYR A 284 2.64 -15.22 -17.06
CA TYR A 284 1.66 -14.26 -17.59
C TYR A 284 2.26 -12.87 -17.80
N PHE A 285 3.09 -12.38 -16.85
CA PHE A 285 3.78 -11.10 -16.96
C PHE A 285 4.77 -11.09 -18.13
N ILE A 286 5.60 -12.13 -18.24
CA ILE A 286 6.60 -12.28 -19.32
C ILE A 286 5.89 -12.28 -20.67
N GLY A 287 4.85 -13.11 -20.85
CA GLY A 287 4.08 -13.17 -22.09
C GLY A 287 3.39 -11.87 -22.47
N ARG A 288 3.18 -10.95 -21.51
CA ARG A 288 2.63 -9.61 -21.75
C ARG A 288 3.71 -8.56 -22.05
N ALA A 289 4.87 -8.68 -21.43
CA ALA A 289 5.93 -7.68 -21.49
C ALA A 289 6.94 -7.91 -22.63
N PHE A 290 7.16 -9.18 -23.02
CA PHE A 290 8.21 -9.59 -23.93
C PHE A 290 7.68 -10.46 -25.07
N ASP A 291 8.37 -10.46 -26.20
CA ASP A 291 8.17 -11.38 -27.31
C ASP A 291 8.87 -12.73 -27.03
N GLY A 292 8.61 -13.74 -27.87
CA GLY A 292 9.16 -15.09 -27.70
C GLY A 292 10.69 -15.16 -27.70
N ASP A 293 11.35 -14.18 -28.30
CA ASP A 293 12.81 -14.02 -28.30
C ASP A 293 13.37 -13.29 -27.07
N GLY A 294 12.51 -12.92 -26.12
CA GLY A 294 12.90 -12.18 -24.91
C GLY A 294 13.07 -10.67 -25.12
N THR A 295 12.82 -10.14 -26.30
CA THR A 295 12.82 -8.71 -26.55
C THR A 295 11.55 -8.05 -26.04
N LYS A 296 11.65 -6.80 -25.59
CA LYS A 296 10.49 -6.04 -25.13
C LYS A 296 9.54 -5.78 -26.30
N LYS A 297 8.26 -6.11 -26.12
CA LYS A 297 7.23 -5.88 -27.14
C LYS A 297 7.24 -4.45 -27.67
N ARG A 298 7.27 -4.32 -28.98
CA ARG A 298 7.26 -3.02 -29.68
C ARG A 298 5.96 -2.27 -29.35
N GLY A 299 6.06 -1.07 -28.81
CA GLY A 299 4.89 -0.30 -28.34
C GLY A 299 4.27 -0.75 -27.01
N GLY A 300 4.70 -1.89 -26.44
CA GLY A 300 4.25 -2.37 -25.13
C GLY A 300 4.88 -1.56 -23.99
N ARG A 301 4.03 -1.06 -23.06
CA ARG A 301 4.51 -0.41 -21.84
C ARG A 301 4.59 -1.45 -20.73
N LEU A 302 5.72 -1.55 -20.05
CA LEU A 302 5.86 -2.41 -18.85
C LEU A 302 4.76 -2.11 -17.81
N ALA A 303 4.34 -0.85 -17.71
CA ALA A 303 3.22 -0.47 -16.84
C ALA A 303 1.91 -1.17 -17.21
N ASP A 304 1.64 -1.42 -18.50
CA ASP A 304 0.44 -2.12 -18.94
C ASP A 304 0.52 -3.61 -18.62
N ALA A 305 1.69 -4.23 -18.79
CA ALA A 305 1.94 -5.61 -18.35
C ALA A 305 1.77 -5.76 -16.85
N ARG A 306 2.35 -4.85 -16.03
CA ARG A 306 2.18 -4.82 -14.57
C ARG A 306 0.71 -4.67 -14.18
N ASN A 307 -0.02 -3.75 -14.80
CA ASN A 307 -1.44 -3.53 -14.53
C ASN A 307 -2.30 -4.76 -14.89
N ALA A 308 -1.99 -5.43 -16.02
CA ALA A 308 -2.66 -6.66 -16.42
C ALA A 308 -2.36 -7.79 -15.41
N THR A 309 -1.12 -7.91 -14.95
CA THR A 309 -0.70 -8.89 -13.96
C THR A 309 -1.35 -8.61 -12.59
N CYS A 310 -1.47 -7.35 -12.17
CA CYS A 310 -2.22 -7.01 -10.95
C CYS A 310 -3.69 -7.45 -11.01
N ARG A 311 -4.31 -7.37 -12.18
CA ARG A 311 -5.69 -7.88 -12.35
C ARG A 311 -5.75 -9.39 -12.27
N LYS A 312 -4.85 -10.09 -12.98
CA LYS A 312 -4.75 -11.55 -12.91
C LYS A 312 -4.50 -12.01 -11.48
N LEU A 313 -3.58 -11.34 -10.76
CA LEU A 313 -3.32 -11.57 -9.34
C LEU A 313 -4.60 -11.42 -8.50
N THR A 314 -5.35 -10.34 -8.71
CA THR A 314 -6.60 -10.11 -7.97
C THR A 314 -7.65 -11.19 -8.26
N ASP A 315 -7.69 -11.70 -9.48
CA ASP A 315 -8.61 -12.78 -9.87
C ASP A 315 -8.23 -14.10 -9.18
N LEU A 316 -6.95 -14.41 -9.09
CA LEU A 316 -6.45 -15.59 -8.39
C LEU A 316 -6.69 -15.48 -6.89
N VAL A 317 -6.43 -14.31 -6.28
CA VAL A 317 -6.73 -14.06 -4.86
C VAL A 317 -8.23 -14.24 -4.58
N PHE A 318 -9.11 -13.74 -5.45
CA PHE A 318 -10.54 -13.97 -5.32
C PHE A 318 -10.90 -15.45 -5.39
N GLN A 319 -10.25 -16.19 -6.28
CA GLN A 319 -10.51 -17.62 -6.47
C GLN A 319 -10.08 -18.46 -5.26
N GLU A 320 -8.89 -18.18 -4.71
CA GLU A 320 -8.39 -18.84 -3.50
C GLU A 320 -9.27 -18.52 -2.28
N LEU A 321 -9.65 -17.26 -2.10
CA LEU A 321 -10.59 -16.88 -1.04
C LEU A 321 -11.96 -17.55 -1.21
N TYR A 322 -12.43 -17.67 -2.45
CA TYR A 322 -13.69 -18.35 -2.73
C TYR A 322 -13.66 -19.84 -2.36
N ASN A 323 -12.49 -20.48 -2.52
CA ASN A 323 -12.29 -21.88 -2.14
C ASN A 323 -12.15 -22.06 -0.62
N GLU A 324 -11.47 -21.14 0.07
CA GLU A 324 -11.17 -21.24 1.51
C GLU A 324 -12.31 -20.78 2.43
N VAL A 325 -13.15 -19.84 1.99
CA VAL A 325 -14.20 -19.22 2.80
C VAL A 325 -15.58 -19.84 2.53
N LYS A 326 -15.78 -20.45 1.36
CA LYS A 326 -17.02 -21.14 1.00
C LYS A 326 -17.14 -22.48 1.73
#